data_f23885bcbee7903a4bf4118ff44b4033
#
_entry.id   f23885bcbee7903a4bf4118ff44b4033
#
_cell.length_a   1.000
_cell.length_b   1.000
_cell.length_c   1.000
_cell.angle_alpha   90.00
_cell.angle_beta   90.00
_cell.angle_gamma   90.00
#
_symmetry.space_group_name_H-M   'P 1'
#
loop_
_entity.id
_entity.type
_entity.pdbx_description
1 polymer ?
#
loop_
_entity_poly.entity_id
_entity_poly.type
_entity_poly.pdbx_seq_one_letter_code
_entity_poly.pdbx_strand_id
1 'polypeptide(L)'
;MFLTSISWFFGIHGAVLEQVSLEQMIETTKERYQEALQPCCDLEICLSVQRMVSFARGEGLWGQLSVTDRCQQLEHFTQVTDELYPKIRVYLFNESRNYASPYTIFGAKRCGVYMGHMYFVFNTSDHVITLTGHFDGLIRAAEVQAHQLKDWIDQLIIEIRH
;
A
#
# COMPACT_ATOMS: atom_id res chain seq x y z
N MET A 1 -8.54 4.07 -13.40
CA MET A 1 -7.41 3.30 -12.89
C MET A 1 -6.63 4.18 -11.93
N PHE A 2 -6.60 3.85 -10.65
CA PHE A 2 -5.81 4.54 -9.64
C PHE A 2 -4.68 3.63 -9.24
N LEU A 3 -3.45 4.12 -9.34
CA LEU A 3 -2.24 3.40 -8.99
C LEU A 3 -1.64 4.05 -7.75
N THR A 4 -1.61 3.35 -6.64
CA THR A 4 -1.08 3.88 -5.39
C THR A 4 0.05 3.04 -4.84
N SER A 5 1.11 3.70 -4.41
CA SER A 5 2.13 3.11 -3.55
C SER A 5 1.68 3.29 -2.09
N ILE A 6 1.58 2.20 -1.36
CA ILE A 6 0.95 2.20 -0.04
C ILE A 6 1.92 2.61 1.06
N SER A 7 2.13 3.83 1.27
CA SER A 7 2.39 4.32 2.63
C SER A 7 1.10 4.64 3.39
N TRP A 8 -0.04 4.57 2.72
CA TRP A 8 -1.36 4.95 3.24
C TRP A 8 -2.10 3.82 3.99
N PHE A 9 -1.96 2.58 3.57
CA PHE A 9 -2.74 1.48 4.13
C PHE A 9 -2.31 1.10 5.56
N PHE A 10 -1.04 1.29 5.90
CA PHE A 10 -0.50 0.93 7.23
C PHE A 10 -0.27 2.12 8.16
N GLY A 11 -0.83 3.30 7.86
CA GLY A 11 -0.68 4.46 8.76
C GLY A 11 0.77 4.89 9.00
N ILE A 12 1.69 4.58 8.08
CA ILE A 12 3.13 4.91 8.19
C ILE A 12 3.35 6.42 8.36
N HIS A 13 2.36 7.22 8.01
CA HIS A 13 2.40 8.67 8.20
C HIS A 13 2.01 9.12 9.61
N GLY A 14 1.38 8.26 10.40
CA GLY A 14 0.97 8.61 11.77
C GLY A 14 2.11 8.88 12.73
N ALA A 15 3.28 8.29 12.50
CA ALA A 15 4.45 8.54 13.34
C ALA A 15 5.18 9.85 13.03
N VAL A 16 4.88 10.50 11.88
CA VAL A 16 5.52 11.76 11.45
C VAL A 16 4.57 12.94 11.55
N LEU A 17 3.26 12.71 11.68
CA LEU A 17 2.23 13.75 11.80
C LEU A 17 1.74 13.83 13.26
N GLU A 18 2.56 14.36 14.15
CA GLU A 18 2.20 14.62 15.55
C GLU A 18 0.98 15.56 15.74
N GLN A 19 0.31 16.00 14.69
CA GLN A 19 -0.78 16.99 14.77
C GLN A 19 -2.06 16.63 14.01
N VAL A 20 -2.14 15.49 13.35
CA VAL A 20 -3.41 15.02 12.76
C VAL A 20 -4.04 14.03 13.73
N SER A 21 -5.25 14.33 14.21
CA SER A 21 -5.92 13.41 15.14
C SER A 21 -6.17 12.06 14.49
N LEU A 22 -6.07 10.99 15.28
CA LEU A 22 -6.36 9.62 14.85
C LEU A 22 -7.75 9.53 14.17
N GLU A 23 -8.71 10.32 14.64
CA GLU A 23 -10.05 10.41 14.08
C GLU A 23 -10.08 10.96 12.65
N GLN A 24 -9.29 11.99 12.35
CA GLN A 24 -9.18 12.54 11.00
C GLN A 24 -8.50 11.54 10.04
N MET A 25 -7.54 10.77 10.53
CA MET A 25 -6.90 9.72 9.73
C MET A 25 -7.88 8.59 9.41
N ILE A 26 -8.66 8.16 10.37
CA ILE A 26 -9.72 7.13 10.22
C ILE A 26 -10.78 7.61 9.23
N GLU A 27 -11.26 8.85 9.35
CA GLU A 27 -12.27 9.41 8.47
C GLU A 27 -11.77 9.55 7.03
N THR A 28 -10.58 10.09 6.83
CA THR A 28 -9.94 10.18 5.50
C THR A 28 -9.72 8.79 4.87
N THR A 29 -9.40 7.79 5.67
CA THR A 29 -9.24 6.41 5.22
C THR A 29 -10.57 5.80 4.81
N LYS A 30 -11.65 6.06 5.58
CA LYS A 30 -13.01 5.61 5.23
C LYS A 30 -13.54 6.25 3.96
N GLU A 31 -13.38 7.57 3.80
CA GLU A 31 -13.79 8.28 2.57
C GLU A 31 -13.10 7.70 1.35
N ARG A 32 -11.79 7.45 1.42
CA ARG A 32 -11.02 6.85 0.33
C ARG A 32 -11.37 5.40 0.06
N TYR A 33 -11.67 4.64 1.10
CA TYR A 33 -12.20 3.29 0.96
C TYR A 33 -13.53 3.30 0.21
N GLN A 34 -14.43 4.24 0.54
CA GLN A 34 -15.70 4.40 -0.16
C GLN A 34 -15.52 4.89 -1.61
N GLU A 35 -14.55 5.76 -1.88
CA GLU A 35 -14.19 6.15 -3.24
C GLU A 35 -13.62 4.98 -4.07
N ALA A 36 -12.79 4.12 -3.46
CA ALA A 36 -12.27 2.91 -4.09
C ALA A 36 -13.36 1.86 -4.39
N LEU A 37 -14.44 1.86 -3.61
CA LEU A 37 -15.61 1.01 -3.84
C LEU A 37 -16.53 1.49 -4.98
N GLN A 38 -16.28 2.67 -5.54
CA GLN A 38 -17.06 3.18 -6.67
C GLN A 38 -16.94 2.27 -7.90
N PRO A 39 -18.01 2.04 -8.66
CA PRO A 39 -18.04 1.04 -9.74
C PRO A 39 -17.05 1.27 -10.89
N CYS A 40 -16.45 2.45 -10.96
CA CYS A 40 -15.62 2.89 -12.09
C CYS A 40 -14.10 2.86 -11.84
N CYS A 41 -13.64 2.40 -10.68
CA CYS A 41 -12.22 2.53 -10.32
C CYS A 41 -11.58 1.19 -10.00
N ASP A 42 -10.68 0.72 -10.87
CA ASP A 42 -9.72 -0.33 -10.54
C ASP A 42 -8.55 0.29 -9.79
N LEU A 43 -8.14 -0.33 -8.70
CA LEU A 43 -7.03 0.09 -7.86
C LEU A 43 -5.92 -0.97 -7.91
N GLU A 44 -4.74 -0.56 -8.35
CA GLU A 44 -3.54 -1.38 -8.30
C GLU A 44 -2.55 -0.81 -7.29
N ILE A 45 -1.95 -1.69 -6.51
CA ILE A 45 -1.13 -1.34 -5.36
C ILE A 45 0.14 -2.19 -5.40
N CYS A 46 1.31 -1.54 -5.34
CA CYS A 46 2.58 -2.23 -5.19
C CYS A 46 3.16 -1.95 -3.80
N LEU A 47 3.49 -3.01 -3.06
CA LEU A 47 4.08 -2.97 -1.74
C LEU A 47 5.43 -3.66 -1.73
N SER A 48 6.29 -3.25 -0.81
CA SER A 48 7.55 -3.97 -0.54
C SER A 48 7.27 -5.20 0.33
N VAL A 49 7.80 -6.36 -0.09
CA VAL A 49 7.85 -7.59 0.74
C VAL A 49 8.51 -7.30 2.07
N GLN A 50 9.63 -6.57 2.07
CA GLN A 50 10.40 -6.28 3.27
C GLN A 50 9.59 -5.45 4.28
N ARG A 51 8.80 -4.48 3.80
CA ARG A 51 7.92 -3.68 4.67
C ARG A 51 6.79 -4.48 5.28
N MET A 52 6.21 -5.40 4.51
CA MET A 52 5.18 -6.32 5.02
C MET A 52 5.74 -7.23 6.10
N VAL A 53 6.93 -7.79 5.89
CA VAL A 53 7.62 -8.63 6.87
C VAL A 53 8.01 -7.82 8.12
N SER A 54 8.58 -6.61 7.96
CA SER A 54 8.91 -5.73 9.08
C SER A 54 7.68 -5.36 9.91
N PHE A 55 6.54 -5.08 9.26
CA PHE A 55 5.27 -4.86 9.96
C PHE A 55 4.87 -6.10 10.77
N ALA A 56 4.84 -7.25 10.12
CA ALA A 56 4.43 -8.51 10.75
C ALA A 56 5.29 -8.85 11.97
N ARG A 57 6.60 -8.64 11.88
CA ARG A 57 7.56 -8.88 12.97
C ARG A 57 7.58 -7.81 14.05
N GLY A 58 6.95 -6.65 13.82
CA GLY A 58 6.99 -5.50 14.74
C GLY A 58 8.36 -4.83 14.79
N GLU A 59 9.05 -4.77 13.66
CA GLU A 59 10.36 -4.12 13.57
C GLU A 59 10.22 -2.60 13.39
N GLY A 60 11.20 -1.85 13.88
CA GLY A 60 11.27 -0.41 13.72
C GLY A 60 10.04 0.31 14.31
N LEU A 61 9.31 1.03 13.50
CA LEU A 61 8.14 1.83 13.91
C LEU A 61 6.98 0.98 14.48
N TRP A 62 6.95 -0.31 14.19
CA TRP A 62 5.88 -1.24 14.56
C TRP A 62 6.10 -1.95 15.89
N GLY A 63 7.24 -1.70 16.55
CA GLY A 63 7.61 -2.34 17.82
C GLY A 63 6.65 -2.05 18.98
N GLN A 64 5.84 -1.01 18.88
CA GLN A 64 4.81 -0.66 19.87
C GLN A 64 3.52 -1.48 19.74
N LEU A 65 3.29 -2.11 18.56
CA LEU A 65 2.09 -2.90 18.31
C LEU A 65 2.26 -4.33 18.83
N SER A 66 1.25 -4.83 19.53
CA SER A 66 1.25 -6.22 19.97
C SER A 66 1.19 -7.19 18.75
N VAL A 67 1.66 -8.43 18.93
CA VAL A 67 1.53 -9.47 17.90
C VAL A 67 0.08 -9.66 17.50
N THR A 68 -0.85 -9.63 18.48
CA THR A 68 -2.28 -9.76 18.24
C THR A 68 -2.81 -8.68 17.33
N ASP A 69 -2.46 -7.41 17.59
CA ASP A 69 -2.91 -6.29 16.78
C ASP A 69 -2.37 -6.37 15.35
N ARG A 70 -1.09 -6.75 15.19
CA ARG A 70 -0.48 -6.94 13.87
C ARG A 70 -1.14 -8.07 13.08
N CYS A 71 -1.43 -9.20 13.73
CA CYS A 71 -2.16 -10.31 13.11
C CYS A 71 -3.57 -9.87 12.67
N GLN A 72 -4.32 -9.19 13.53
CA GLN A 72 -5.65 -8.69 13.20
C GLN A 72 -5.63 -7.73 12.01
N GLN A 73 -4.64 -6.84 11.93
CA GLN A 73 -4.48 -5.93 10.80
C GLN A 73 -4.17 -6.67 9.49
N LEU A 74 -3.31 -7.68 9.53
CA LEU A 74 -2.99 -8.51 8.37
C LEU A 74 -4.21 -9.33 7.92
N GLU A 75 -4.94 -9.94 8.83
CA GLU A 75 -6.19 -10.67 8.56
C GLU A 75 -7.24 -9.75 7.91
N HIS A 76 -7.44 -8.55 8.47
CA HIS A 76 -8.37 -7.57 7.92
C HIS A 76 -7.94 -7.10 6.51
N PHE A 77 -6.64 -6.84 6.33
CA PHE A 77 -6.09 -6.47 5.02
C PHE A 77 -6.34 -7.56 3.99
N THR A 78 -6.09 -8.81 4.34
CA THR A 78 -6.32 -9.97 3.47
C THR A 78 -7.79 -10.12 3.12
N GLN A 79 -8.67 -9.99 4.11
CA GLN A 79 -10.12 -10.08 3.90
C GLN A 79 -10.59 -9.01 2.91
N VAL A 80 -10.23 -7.75 3.12
CA VAL A 80 -10.65 -6.63 2.25
C VAL A 80 -10.12 -6.80 0.82
N THR A 81 -8.87 -7.21 0.66
CA THR A 81 -8.28 -7.38 -0.66
C THR A 81 -8.87 -8.57 -1.41
N ASP A 82 -9.23 -9.65 -0.71
CA ASP A 82 -9.88 -10.82 -1.29
C ASP A 82 -11.34 -10.53 -1.70
N GLU A 83 -12.10 -9.87 -0.84
CA GLU A 83 -13.49 -9.47 -1.12
C GLU A 83 -13.61 -8.50 -2.30
N LEU A 84 -12.63 -7.63 -2.47
CA LEU A 84 -12.64 -6.60 -3.52
C LEU A 84 -11.88 -7.00 -4.79
N TYR A 85 -11.28 -8.19 -4.82
CA TYR A 85 -10.65 -8.73 -6.02
C TYR A 85 -11.71 -8.98 -7.12
N PRO A 86 -11.46 -8.66 -8.41
CA PRO A 86 -10.24 -8.10 -8.99
C PRO A 86 -10.19 -6.56 -9.07
N LYS A 87 -11.10 -5.84 -8.44
CA LYS A 87 -11.11 -4.36 -8.46
C LYS A 87 -9.92 -3.79 -7.72
N ILE A 88 -9.54 -4.40 -6.61
CA ILE A 88 -8.32 -4.07 -5.88
C ILE A 88 -7.32 -5.20 -6.10
N ARG A 89 -6.15 -4.85 -6.63
CA ARG A 89 -5.05 -5.77 -6.87
C ARG A 89 -3.80 -5.28 -6.16
N VAL A 90 -3.27 -6.11 -5.28
CA VAL A 90 -2.05 -5.81 -4.51
C VAL A 90 -0.93 -6.74 -4.94
N TYR A 91 0.22 -6.16 -5.24
CA TYR A 91 1.43 -6.86 -5.67
C TYR A 91 2.56 -6.59 -4.68
N LEU A 92 3.37 -7.59 -4.35
CA LEU A 92 4.51 -7.41 -3.47
C LEU A 92 5.81 -7.52 -4.26
N PHE A 93 6.59 -6.44 -4.31
CA PHE A 93 7.89 -6.40 -4.97
C PHE A 93 9.04 -6.43 -3.96
N ASN A 94 10.21 -6.84 -4.43
CA ASN A 94 11.42 -6.87 -3.62
C ASN A 94 12.13 -5.51 -3.67
N GLU A 95 12.16 -4.80 -2.53
CA GLU A 95 12.77 -3.49 -2.39
C GLU A 95 14.30 -3.50 -2.55
N SER A 96 14.95 -4.65 -2.32
CA SER A 96 16.39 -4.80 -2.53
C SER A 96 16.79 -4.79 -4.00
N ARG A 97 15.84 -5.07 -4.90
CA ARG A 97 16.04 -5.13 -6.36
C ARG A 97 15.41 -3.96 -7.08
N ASN A 98 14.33 -3.41 -6.53
CA ASN A 98 13.52 -2.40 -7.18
C ASN A 98 13.22 -1.29 -6.18
N TYR A 99 13.92 -0.17 -6.30
CA TYR A 99 13.66 0.98 -5.44
C TYR A 99 12.41 1.73 -5.90
N ALA A 100 11.52 2.06 -4.96
CA ALA A 100 10.37 2.91 -5.18
C ALA A 100 10.15 3.86 -4.00
N SER A 101 10.10 5.16 -4.28
CA SER A 101 9.54 6.14 -3.35
C SER A 101 8.01 6.06 -3.38
N PRO A 102 7.30 6.45 -2.31
CA PRO A 102 5.85 6.50 -2.33
C PRO A 102 5.32 7.48 -3.38
N TYR A 103 4.50 7.00 -4.29
CA TYR A 103 3.80 7.83 -5.28
C TYR A 103 2.43 7.26 -5.62
N THR A 104 1.57 8.10 -6.19
CA THR A 104 0.24 7.74 -6.66
C THR A 104 0.04 8.26 -8.08
N ILE A 105 -0.52 7.44 -8.95
CA ILE A 105 -0.89 7.81 -10.31
C ILE A 105 -2.42 7.86 -10.39
N PHE A 106 -2.95 9.00 -10.83
CA PHE A 106 -4.38 9.24 -10.97
C PHE A 106 -4.78 9.18 -12.45
N GLY A 107 -5.13 7.98 -12.91
CA GLY A 107 -5.37 7.72 -14.32
C GLY A 107 -4.13 8.03 -15.16
N ALA A 108 -4.30 8.43 -16.40
CA ALA A 108 -3.19 8.85 -17.26
C ALA A 108 -2.99 10.39 -17.26
N LYS A 109 -3.40 11.08 -16.19
CA LYS A 109 -3.49 12.56 -16.18
C LYS A 109 -2.51 13.24 -15.22
N ARG A 110 -2.24 12.65 -14.09
CA ARG A 110 -1.39 13.24 -13.05
C ARG A 110 -0.81 12.17 -12.14
N CYS A 111 0.32 12.48 -11.54
CA CYS A 111 0.94 11.69 -10.50
C CYS A 111 1.35 12.57 -9.33
N GLY A 112 1.37 11.99 -8.13
CA GLY A 112 1.82 12.66 -6.93
C GLY A 112 2.92 11.84 -6.27
N VAL A 113 4.05 12.48 -5.95
CA VAL A 113 5.15 11.87 -5.20
C VAL A 113 5.18 12.47 -3.81
N TYR A 114 5.21 11.61 -2.81
CA TYR A 114 5.24 12.00 -1.42
C TYR A 114 6.66 11.99 -0.86
N MET A 115 7.06 13.10 -0.25
CA MET A 115 8.37 13.24 0.39
C MET A 115 8.19 13.89 1.77
N GLY A 116 8.06 13.08 2.79
CA GLY A 116 7.86 13.55 4.16
C GLY A 116 6.59 14.38 4.32
N HIS A 117 6.73 15.69 4.53
CA HIS A 117 5.59 16.60 4.69
C HIS A 117 5.15 17.29 3.38
N MET A 118 5.81 16.98 2.26
CA MET A 118 5.54 17.60 0.97
C MET A 118 4.97 16.59 0.00
N TYR A 119 4.04 17.07 -0.82
CA TYR A 119 3.42 16.32 -1.89
C TYR A 119 3.66 17.04 -3.21
N PHE A 120 4.43 16.43 -4.10
CA PHE A 120 4.71 16.98 -5.42
C PHE A 120 3.74 16.42 -6.43
N VAL A 121 3.00 17.29 -7.12
CA VAL A 121 2.06 16.88 -8.17
C VAL A 121 2.65 17.17 -9.53
N PHE A 122 2.70 16.18 -10.39
CA PHE A 122 3.14 16.27 -11.76
C PHE A 122 1.95 15.98 -12.69
N ASN A 123 1.75 16.83 -13.68
CA ASN A 123 0.70 16.72 -14.69
C ASN A 123 1.23 16.75 -16.13
N THR A 124 2.53 16.80 -16.32
CA THR A 124 3.18 16.67 -17.62
C THR A 124 3.13 15.21 -18.09
N SER A 125 2.77 15.00 -19.33
CA SER A 125 2.64 13.66 -19.93
C SER A 125 3.89 12.80 -19.73
N ASP A 126 5.08 13.38 -19.91
CA ASP A 126 6.35 12.65 -19.79
C ASP A 126 6.58 12.10 -18.37
N HIS A 127 6.26 12.88 -17.33
CA HIS A 127 6.38 12.41 -15.94
C HIS A 127 5.36 11.33 -15.63
N VAL A 128 4.12 11.49 -16.09
CA VAL A 128 3.06 10.50 -15.89
C VAL A 128 3.41 9.19 -16.60
N ILE A 129 3.87 9.25 -17.85
CA ILE A 129 4.29 8.07 -18.62
C ILE A 129 5.48 7.38 -17.93
N THR A 130 6.48 8.13 -17.49
CA THR A 130 7.65 7.59 -16.80
C THR A 130 7.28 6.86 -15.52
N LEU A 131 6.44 7.47 -14.66
CA LEU A 131 6.00 6.84 -13.42
C LEU A 131 5.06 5.65 -13.64
N THR A 132 4.22 5.71 -14.69
CA THR A 132 3.38 4.56 -15.08
C THR A 132 4.25 3.40 -15.56
N GLY A 133 5.25 3.66 -16.39
CA GLY A 133 6.20 2.63 -16.84
C GLY A 133 7.00 2.02 -15.69
N HIS A 134 7.41 2.84 -14.70
CA HIS A 134 8.04 2.35 -13.47
C HIS A 134 7.10 1.46 -12.66
N PHE A 135 5.84 1.86 -12.49
CA PHE A 135 4.82 1.09 -11.78
C PHE A 135 4.55 -0.27 -12.45
N ASP A 136 4.38 -0.27 -13.77
CA ASP A 136 4.25 -1.52 -14.55
C ASP A 136 5.48 -2.42 -14.40
N GLY A 137 6.66 -1.83 -14.25
CA GLY A 137 7.90 -2.54 -13.94
C GLY A 137 7.84 -3.23 -12.57
N LEU A 138 7.31 -2.56 -11.54
CA LEU A 138 7.13 -3.14 -10.20
C LEU A 138 6.15 -4.32 -10.23
N ILE A 139 5.03 -4.19 -10.95
CA ILE A 139 4.05 -5.29 -11.10
C ILE A 139 4.70 -6.50 -11.76
N ARG A 140 5.45 -6.30 -12.86
CA ARG A 140 6.14 -7.39 -13.55
C ARG A 140 7.23 -8.05 -12.72
N ALA A 141 7.91 -7.28 -11.86
CA ALA A 141 8.95 -7.78 -10.96
C ALA A 141 8.41 -8.25 -9.61
N ALA A 142 7.10 -8.25 -9.40
CA ALA A 142 6.49 -8.64 -8.14
C ALA A 142 6.77 -10.13 -7.83
N GLU A 143 7.26 -10.39 -6.62
CA GLU A 143 7.49 -11.75 -6.11
C GLU A 143 6.18 -12.41 -5.68
N VAL A 144 5.18 -11.60 -5.29
CA VAL A 144 3.84 -12.07 -4.94
C VAL A 144 2.83 -11.35 -5.83
N GLN A 145 2.14 -12.12 -6.64
CA GLN A 145 1.07 -11.63 -7.52
C GLN A 145 -0.24 -11.44 -6.74
N ALA A 146 -1.14 -10.59 -7.24
CA ALA A 146 -2.36 -10.23 -6.54
C ALA A 146 -3.22 -11.44 -6.10
N HIS A 147 -3.29 -12.49 -6.92
CA HIS A 147 -4.03 -13.72 -6.59
C HIS A 147 -3.33 -14.63 -5.57
N GLN A 148 -2.05 -14.38 -5.26
CA GLN A 148 -1.25 -15.13 -4.30
C GLN A 148 -1.15 -14.43 -2.93
N LEU A 149 -1.62 -13.17 -2.86
CA LEU A 149 -1.42 -12.31 -1.70
C LEU A 149 -1.98 -12.94 -0.42
N LYS A 150 -3.19 -13.48 -0.50
CA LYS A 150 -3.86 -14.10 0.64
C LYS A 150 -3.03 -15.23 1.23
N ASP A 151 -2.66 -16.20 0.42
CA ASP A 151 -1.90 -17.37 0.86
C ASP A 151 -0.54 -16.95 1.45
N TRP A 152 0.10 -15.95 0.85
CA TRP A 152 1.38 -15.43 1.32
C TRP A 152 1.27 -14.76 2.69
N ILE A 153 0.21 -13.94 2.91
CA ILE A 153 -0.02 -13.27 4.20
C ILE A 153 -0.43 -14.30 5.27
N ASP A 154 -1.26 -15.27 4.93
CA ASP A 154 -1.67 -16.33 5.86
C ASP A 154 -0.44 -17.11 6.37
N GLN A 155 0.52 -17.41 5.51
CA GLN A 155 1.81 -18.01 5.90
C GLN A 155 2.61 -17.09 6.83
N LEU A 156 2.69 -15.81 6.51
CA LEU A 156 3.38 -14.82 7.34
C LEU A 156 2.75 -14.70 8.75
N ILE A 157 1.43 -14.75 8.85
CA ILE A 157 0.71 -14.74 10.13
C ILE A 157 1.05 -15.99 10.95
N ILE A 158 1.14 -17.16 10.32
CA ILE A 158 1.54 -18.40 11.00
C ILE A 158 2.97 -18.25 11.56
N GLU A 159 3.90 -17.71 10.79
CA GLU A 159 5.30 -17.52 11.22
C GLU A 159 5.43 -16.62 12.44
N ILE A 160 4.65 -15.55 12.55
CA ILE A 160 4.76 -14.60 13.67
C ILE A 160 4.00 -14.99 14.92
N ARG A 161 3.13 -16.00 14.85
CA ARG A 161 2.39 -16.57 16.00
C ARG A 161 3.19 -17.63 16.75
N HIS A 162 4.24 -18.13 16.14
CA HIS A 162 5.14 -19.14 16.73
C HIS A 162 6.43 -18.51 17.24
#